data_c3dcadca5c46250308d1ba2ef8b266e2
#
_entry.id   c3dcadca5c46250308d1ba2ef8b266e2
#
_cell.length_a   1.000
_cell.length_b   1.000
_cell.length_c   1.000
_cell.angle_alpha   90.00
_cell.angle_beta   90.00
_cell.angle_gamma   90.00
#
_symmetry.space_group_name_H-M   'P 1'
#
loop_
_entity.id
_entity.type
_entity.pdbx_description
1 polymer ?
#
loop_
_entity_poly.entity_id
_entity_poly.type
_entity_poly.pdbx_seq_one_letter_code
_entity_poly.pdbx_strand_id
1 'polypeptide(L)'
;MNYIVMDLEWNQSFNGHMGEHPRMPFEIIEIGAVKVDKSLNIIDEYSSLIKPKIYKKLHSKIRSILNYDENDLNNGRGFKEVCSEFLEWCGKDYIFCTWGPMDLTELQTNMDFYYMDKLQRPLKFLNLQSIYASVTSSSGSTQTMSKLEKAVSEMNIPEDQPFHTALNDARYTALVMKEMKARNINQLYSFDLYITPKNKEEEIEVYHNNQYEYISRAFKNKHMAMDDEKVTQIKCYKCSKKVKTYIDWFANSPSSYMCVGKCWMHGYFCGKIKFKSSNNNSYYIQKTIKPIDKEGIEVIKQKQEDIREKRKEKRHMKSSSY
;
A
#
# COMPACT_ATOMS: atom_id res chain seq x y z
N MET A 1 -3.48 19.38 -11.86
CA MET A 1 -3.02 18.10 -11.29
C MET A 1 -3.52 16.98 -12.18
N ASN A 2 -2.62 16.15 -12.69
CA ASN A 2 -2.91 14.96 -13.48
C ASN A 2 -2.71 13.70 -12.63
N TYR A 3 -3.23 12.59 -13.09
CA TYR A 3 -2.96 11.27 -12.52
C TYR A 3 -1.94 10.56 -13.42
N ILE A 4 -0.89 10.01 -12.83
CA ILE A 4 0.07 9.13 -13.51
C ILE A 4 -0.24 7.71 -13.08
N VAL A 5 -1.00 7.01 -13.91
CA VAL A 5 -1.30 5.59 -13.68
C VAL A 5 -0.14 4.80 -14.26
N MET A 6 0.61 4.14 -13.41
CA MET A 6 1.82 3.43 -13.80
C MET A 6 1.79 1.98 -13.34
N ASP A 7 2.45 1.17 -14.12
CA ASP A 7 2.77 -0.21 -13.83
C ASP A 7 4.23 -0.49 -14.20
N LEU A 8 4.86 -1.46 -13.56
CA LEU A 8 6.25 -1.81 -13.77
C LEU A 8 6.37 -3.31 -13.96
N GLU A 9 7.20 -3.71 -14.93
CA GLU A 9 7.67 -5.08 -15.01
C GLU A 9 9.08 -5.17 -14.43
N TRP A 10 9.35 -6.22 -13.67
CA TRP A 10 10.67 -6.44 -13.08
C TRP A 10 11.14 -7.88 -13.20
N ASN A 11 12.46 -8.04 -13.29
CA ASN A 11 13.13 -9.33 -13.25
C ASN A 11 13.72 -9.56 -11.86
N GLN A 12 13.99 -10.81 -11.54
CA GLN A 12 14.57 -11.25 -10.27
C GLN A 12 15.67 -12.28 -10.51
N SER A 13 16.36 -12.64 -9.44
CA SER A 13 17.41 -13.67 -9.50
C SER A 13 16.86 -15.00 -10.00
N PHE A 14 17.55 -15.57 -10.99
CA PHE A 14 17.25 -16.92 -11.52
C PHE A 14 17.38 -18.01 -10.45
N ASN A 15 18.28 -17.81 -9.49
CA ASN A 15 18.54 -18.74 -8.38
C ASN A 15 17.68 -18.45 -7.12
N GLY A 16 16.61 -17.69 -7.24
CA GLY A 16 15.76 -17.28 -6.11
C GLY A 16 16.56 -16.48 -5.07
N HIS A 17 16.20 -16.58 -3.80
CA HIS A 17 16.78 -15.81 -2.69
C HIS A 17 18.32 -15.94 -2.57
N MET A 18 18.92 -17.08 -2.95
CA MET A 18 20.38 -17.25 -2.88
C MET A 18 21.16 -16.39 -3.88
N GLY A 19 20.53 -15.93 -4.94
CA GLY A 19 21.14 -15.08 -5.95
C GLY A 19 20.64 -13.64 -5.93
N GLU A 20 19.82 -13.27 -4.97
CA GLU A 20 19.28 -11.90 -4.86
C GLU A 20 20.36 -10.90 -4.47
N HIS A 21 20.36 -9.78 -5.17
CA HIS A 21 21.20 -8.64 -4.78
C HIS A 21 20.55 -7.93 -3.57
N PRO A 22 21.28 -7.76 -2.43
CA PRO A 22 20.68 -7.28 -1.17
C PRO A 22 19.99 -5.90 -1.26
N ARG A 23 20.44 -5.04 -2.18
CA ARG A 23 19.91 -3.69 -2.38
C ARG A 23 18.91 -3.58 -3.53
N MET A 24 18.72 -4.64 -4.32
CA MET A 24 17.83 -4.64 -5.48
C MET A 24 17.36 -6.08 -5.74
N PRO A 25 16.42 -6.60 -4.95
CA PRO A 25 15.88 -7.95 -5.15
C PRO A 25 15.10 -8.08 -6.46
N PHE A 26 14.48 -6.99 -6.91
CA PHE A 26 13.74 -6.88 -8.17
C PHE A 26 14.33 -5.74 -9.01
N GLU A 27 14.76 -6.07 -10.23
CA GLU A 27 15.32 -5.10 -11.19
C GLU A 27 14.26 -4.75 -12.22
N ILE A 28 13.89 -3.48 -12.31
CA ILE A 28 12.89 -3.00 -13.27
C ILE A 28 13.44 -3.14 -14.69
N ILE A 29 12.61 -3.74 -15.56
CA ILE A 29 12.92 -4.01 -16.97
C ILE A 29 11.95 -3.32 -17.94
N GLU A 30 10.81 -2.82 -17.44
CA GLU A 30 9.89 -1.97 -18.20
C GLU A 30 9.21 -0.97 -17.27
N ILE A 31 9.02 0.27 -17.76
CA ILE A 31 8.14 1.27 -17.17
C ILE A 31 7.04 1.54 -18.17
N GLY A 32 5.79 1.32 -17.78
CA GLY A 32 4.61 1.70 -18.53
C GLY A 32 3.72 2.64 -17.72
N ALA A 33 3.22 3.70 -18.34
CA ALA A 33 2.36 4.64 -17.67
C ALA A 33 1.40 5.33 -18.64
N VAL A 34 0.26 5.75 -18.13
CA VAL A 34 -0.66 6.64 -18.82
C VAL A 34 -0.90 7.90 -17.98
N LYS A 35 -0.94 9.05 -18.64
CA LYS A 35 -1.30 10.33 -18.05
C LYS A 35 -2.80 10.54 -18.20
N VAL A 36 -3.48 10.75 -17.09
CA VAL A 36 -4.93 10.85 -17.01
C VAL A 36 -5.31 12.24 -16.50
N ASP A 37 -6.25 12.89 -17.16
CA ASP A 37 -6.73 14.20 -16.78
C ASP A 37 -7.73 14.14 -15.59
N LYS A 38 -8.22 15.32 -15.15
CA LYS A 38 -9.22 15.42 -14.06
C LYS A 38 -10.57 14.78 -14.40
N SER A 39 -10.86 14.62 -15.69
CA SER A 39 -12.07 13.97 -16.21
C SER A 39 -11.90 12.46 -16.38
N LEU A 40 -10.76 11.93 -15.98
CA LEU A 40 -10.37 10.53 -16.08
C LEU A 40 -10.25 10.04 -17.53
N ASN A 41 -9.80 10.91 -18.45
CA ASN A 41 -9.44 10.51 -19.80
C ASN A 41 -7.92 10.38 -19.93
N ILE A 42 -7.47 9.34 -20.62
CA ILE A 42 -6.06 9.16 -20.98
C ILE A 42 -5.72 10.24 -22.00
N ILE A 43 -4.69 11.05 -21.74
CA ILE A 43 -4.25 12.16 -22.56
C ILE A 43 -2.83 11.99 -23.09
N ASP A 44 -2.04 11.08 -22.53
CA ASP A 44 -0.67 10.81 -22.95
C ASP A 44 -0.22 9.44 -22.42
N GLU A 45 0.81 8.84 -23.02
CA GLU A 45 1.32 7.52 -22.66
C GLU A 45 2.84 7.49 -22.68
N TYR A 46 3.41 6.69 -21.82
CA TYR A 46 4.84 6.44 -21.71
C TYR A 46 5.12 4.94 -21.64
N SER A 47 6.07 4.46 -22.43
CA SER A 47 6.57 3.08 -22.33
C SER A 47 8.04 3.04 -22.70
N SER A 48 8.82 2.32 -21.90
CA SER A 48 10.23 2.11 -22.21
C SER A 48 10.75 0.81 -21.60
N LEU A 49 11.41 0.00 -22.42
CA LEU A 49 12.20 -1.15 -21.98
C LEU A 49 13.51 -0.68 -21.35
N ILE A 50 13.93 -1.39 -20.31
CA ILE A 50 15.15 -1.11 -19.57
C ILE A 50 16.08 -2.31 -19.66
N LYS A 51 17.31 -2.06 -20.03
CA LYS A 51 18.36 -3.06 -20.08
C LYS A 51 18.77 -3.48 -18.67
N PRO A 52 18.57 -4.74 -18.26
CA PRO A 52 18.96 -5.19 -16.95
C PRO A 52 20.48 -5.19 -16.77
N LYS A 53 20.94 -4.70 -15.62
CA LYS A 53 22.35 -4.66 -15.26
C LYS A 53 22.74 -5.86 -14.39
N ILE A 54 21.87 -6.27 -13.48
CA ILE A 54 22.12 -7.33 -12.49
C ILE A 54 21.59 -8.68 -12.99
N TYR A 55 20.28 -8.76 -13.30
CA TYR A 55 19.62 -9.99 -13.70
C TYR A 55 19.48 -10.08 -15.21
N LYS A 56 20.60 -10.36 -15.90
CA LYS A 56 20.66 -10.38 -17.39
C LYS A 56 19.85 -11.52 -18.01
N LYS A 57 19.58 -12.61 -17.28
CA LYS A 57 18.71 -13.69 -17.70
C LYS A 57 17.34 -13.51 -17.08
N LEU A 58 16.29 -13.61 -17.87
CA LEU A 58 14.94 -13.58 -17.37
C LEU A 58 14.67 -14.80 -16.48
N HIS A 59 14.13 -14.57 -15.31
CA HIS A 59 13.62 -15.62 -14.45
C HIS A 59 12.51 -16.40 -15.19
N SER A 60 12.46 -17.72 -15.04
CA SER A 60 11.57 -18.59 -15.83
C SER A 60 10.09 -18.16 -15.79
N LYS A 61 9.59 -17.77 -14.62
CA LYS A 61 8.22 -17.26 -14.48
C LYS A 61 8.01 -15.95 -15.24
N ILE A 62 8.97 -15.03 -15.18
CA ILE A 62 8.87 -13.74 -15.84
C ILE A 62 8.88 -13.96 -17.36
N ARG A 63 9.79 -14.78 -17.87
CA ARG A 63 9.84 -15.16 -19.29
C ARG A 63 8.53 -15.76 -19.80
N SER A 64 7.79 -16.52 -18.96
CA SER A 64 6.55 -17.16 -19.39
C SER A 64 5.34 -16.23 -19.48
N ILE A 65 5.44 -15.03 -18.91
CA ILE A 65 4.34 -14.05 -18.87
C ILE A 65 4.60 -12.81 -19.73
N LEU A 66 5.87 -12.45 -19.95
CA LEU A 66 6.23 -11.29 -20.78
C LEU A 66 6.10 -11.58 -22.28
N ASN A 67 5.78 -10.55 -23.03
CA ASN A 67 5.66 -10.59 -24.49
C ASN A 67 6.96 -10.21 -25.23
N TYR A 68 8.09 -10.13 -24.53
CA TYR A 68 9.42 -9.80 -25.07
C TYR A 68 10.50 -10.69 -24.42
N ASP A 69 11.67 -10.79 -25.07
CA ASP A 69 12.76 -11.65 -24.65
C ASP A 69 14.01 -10.86 -24.19
N GLU A 70 15.10 -11.58 -23.89
CA GLU A 70 16.37 -10.97 -23.50
C GLU A 70 17.01 -10.12 -24.59
N ASN A 71 16.73 -10.39 -25.88
CA ASN A 71 17.27 -9.58 -26.99
C ASN A 71 16.60 -8.22 -27.03
N ASP A 72 15.28 -8.19 -26.79
CA ASP A 72 14.53 -6.93 -26.69
C ASP A 72 15.06 -6.09 -25.55
N LEU A 73 15.27 -6.70 -24.36
CA LEU A 73 15.82 -6.02 -23.20
C LEU A 73 17.26 -5.55 -23.41
N ASN A 74 18.08 -6.30 -24.15
CA ASN A 74 19.44 -5.89 -24.47
C ASN A 74 19.52 -4.62 -25.33
N ASN A 75 18.47 -4.33 -26.09
CA ASN A 75 18.33 -3.10 -26.87
C ASN A 75 17.72 -1.95 -26.03
N GLY A 76 17.25 -2.22 -24.82
CA GLY A 76 16.73 -1.21 -23.90
C GLY A 76 17.81 -0.23 -23.44
N ARG A 77 17.37 0.90 -22.91
CA ARG A 77 18.21 1.95 -22.33
C ARG A 77 18.54 1.65 -20.86
N GLY A 78 19.48 2.38 -20.27
CA GLY A 78 19.81 2.23 -18.85
C GLY A 78 18.70 2.76 -17.93
N PHE A 79 18.49 2.10 -16.78
CA PHE A 79 17.45 2.51 -15.81
C PHE A 79 17.49 3.99 -15.46
N LYS A 80 18.68 4.54 -15.17
CA LYS A 80 18.83 5.94 -14.75
C LYS A 80 18.32 6.93 -15.80
N GLU A 81 18.62 6.66 -17.07
CA GLU A 81 18.17 7.46 -18.20
C GLU A 81 16.65 7.40 -18.35
N VAL A 82 16.09 6.18 -18.42
CA VAL A 82 14.65 5.95 -18.60
C VAL A 82 13.85 6.52 -17.41
N CYS A 83 14.31 6.28 -16.17
CA CYS A 83 13.62 6.78 -14.99
C CYS A 83 13.66 8.32 -14.91
N SER A 84 14.77 8.96 -15.31
CA SER A 84 14.84 10.43 -15.34
C SER A 84 13.88 11.02 -16.38
N GLU A 85 13.83 10.43 -17.57
CA GLU A 85 12.89 10.83 -18.63
C GLU A 85 11.43 10.61 -18.21
N PHE A 86 11.15 9.46 -17.59
CA PHE A 86 9.81 9.17 -17.04
C PHE A 86 9.37 10.22 -16.01
N LEU A 87 10.23 10.57 -15.06
CA LEU A 87 9.91 11.57 -14.04
C LEU A 87 9.74 12.98 -14.65
N GLU A 88 10.51 13.32 -15.69
CA GLU A 88 10.32 14.55 -16.46
C GLU A 88 8.98 14.53 -17.21
N TRP A 89 8.63 13.42 -17.87
CA TRP A 89 7.35 13.23 -18.53
C TRP A 89 6.16 13.34 -17.56
N CYS A 90 6.29 12.87 -16.31
CA CYS A 90 5.25 13.04 -15.28
C CYS A 90 4.91 14.53 -15.07
N GLY A 91 5.90 15.42 -15.14
CA GLY A 91 5.73 16.86 -14.91
C GLY A 91 5.80 17.25 -13.44
N LYS A 92 5.22 18.39 -13.07
CA LYS A 92 5.34 18.95 -11.71
C LYS A 92 4.10 18.78 -10.83
N ASP A 93 2.92 18.67 -11.43
CA ASP A 93 1.64 18.66 -10.71
C ASP A 93 0.87 17.38 -11.01
N TYR A 94 1.25 16.29 -10.35
CA TYR A 94 0.65 14.97 -10.54
C TYR A 94 0.55 14.19 -9.23
N ILE A 95 -0.23 13.11 -9.29
CA ILE A 95 -0.30 12.07 -8.27
C ILE A 95 -0.13 10.70 -8.93
N PHE A 96 0.74 9.87 -8.36
CA PHE A 96 0.87 8.49 -8.82
C PHE A 96 -0.35 7.65 -8.47
N CYS A 97 -0.71 6.75 -9.38
CA CYS A 97 -1.77 5.77 -9.22
C CYS A 97 -1.22 4.39 -9.62
N THR A 98 -1.37 3.39 -8.76
CA THR A 98 -0.84 2.04 -8.99
C THR A 98 -1.85 0.98 -8.57
N TRP A 99 -1.75 -0.23 -9.14
CA TRP A 99 -2.55 -1.38 -8.70
C TRP A 99 -1.90 -2.08 -7.49
N GLY A 100 -1.82 -1.38 -6.37
CA GLY A 100 -1.13 -1.80 -5.16
C GLY A 100 0.05 -0.88 -4.84
N PRO A 101 0.82 -1.14 -3.79
CA PRO A 101 1.95 -0.30 -3.38
C PRO A 101 3.29 -0.75 -3.96
N MET A 102 3.38 -1.91 -4.62
CA MET A 102 4.67 -2.53 -5.00
C MET A 102 5.42 -1.72 -6.03
N ASP A 103 4.74 -1.20 -7.06
CA ASP A 103 5.37 -0.41 -8.13
C ASP A 103 6.15 0.78 -7.57
N LEU A 104 5.55 1.55 -6.65
CA LEU A 104 6.25 2.67 -6.03
C LEU A 104 7.41 2.22 -5.14
N THR A 105 7.28 1.06 -4.49
CA THR A 105 8.34 0.49 -3.67
C THR A 105 9.53 0.09 -4.54
N GLU A 106 9.27 -0.63 -5.63
CA GLU A 106 10.34 -1.10 -6.53
C GLU A 106 10.94 0.04 -7.34
N LEU A 107 10.16 1.04 -7.77
CA LEU A 107 10.70 2.24 -8.40
C LEU A 107 11.74 2.91 -7.49
N GLN A 108 11.39 3.15 -6.22
CA GLN A 108 12.29 3.78 -5.25
C GLN A 108 13.49 2.91 -4.88
N THR A 109 13.30 1.57 -4.82
CA THR A 109 14.40 0.61 -4.59
C THR A 109 15.43 0.68 -5.70
N ASN A 110 14.97 0.71 -6.96
CA ASN A 110 15.85 0.85 -8.11
C ASN A 110 16.48 2.24 -8.16
N MET A 111 15.74 3.31 -7.90
CA MET A 111 16.29 4.67 -7.79
C MET A 111 17.40 4.75 -6.72
N ASP A 112 17.21 4.19 -5.54
CA ASP A 112 18.21 4.15 -4.47
C ASP A 112 19.45 3.33 -4.87
N PHE A 113 19.26 2.21 -5.60
CA PHE A 113 20.38 1.41 -6.11
C PHE A 113 21.25 2.21 -7.07
N TYR A 114 20.63 2.99 -7.95
CA TYR A 114 21.32 3.83 -8.94
C TYR A 114 21.72 5.22 -8.41
N TYR A 115 21.57 5.51 -7.11
CA TYR A 115 21.89 6.80 -6.47
C TYR A 115 21.20 7.99 -7.14
N MET A 116 19.91 7.81 -7.48
CA MET A 116 19.06 8.89 -7.96
C MET A 116 18.46 9.68 -6.79
N ASP A 117 18.01 10.89 -7.07
CA ASP A 117 17.29 11.72 -6.09
C ASP A 117 15.98 11.05 -5.68
N LYS A 118 15.64 11.19 -4.39
CA LYS A 118 14.42 10.59 -3.84
C LYS A 118 13.19 11.37 -4.27
N LEU A 119 12.08 10.66 -4.40
CA LEU A 119 10.78 11.30 -4.63
C LEU A 119 10.40 12.21 -3.47
N GLN A 120 9.67 13.30 -3.78
CA GLN A 120 9.25 14.29 -2.79
C GLN A 120 8.37 13.68 -1.71
N ARG A 121 8.53 14.12 -0.46
CA ARG A 121 7.84 13.56 0.70
C ARG A 121 7.01 14.60 1.45
N PRO A 122 5.94 14.16 2.13
CA PRO A 122 5.34 12.81 2.10
C PRO A 122 4.75 12.50 0.72
N LEU A 123 5.06 11.31 0.17
CA LEU A 123 4.58 10.90 -1.14
C LEU A 123 3.15 10.36 -1.01
N LYS A 124 2.20 11.09 -1.56
CA LYS A 124 0.80 10.66 -1.71
C LYS A 124 0.63 9.92 -3.03
N PHE A 125 -0.16 8.86 -3.01
CA PHE A 125 -0.53 8.13 -4.21
C PHE A 125 -1.94 7.52 -4.09
N LEU A 126 -2.55 7.15 -5.20
CA LEU A 126 -3.79 6.40 -5.21
C LEU A 126 -3.48 4.91 -5.34
N ASN A 127 -3.72 4.16 -4.27
CA ASN A 127 -3.71 2.70 -4.32
C ASN A 127 -5.05 2.23 -4.88
N LEU A 128 -5.12 2.07 -6.22
CA LEU A 128 -6.36 1.76 -6.92
C LEU A 128 -6.92 0.38 -6.56
N GLN A 129 -6.06 -0.58 -6.23
CA GLN A 129 -6.49 -1.89 -5.74
C GLN A 129 -7.26 -1.78 -4.40
N SER A 130 -6.77 -0.96 -3.48
CA SER A 130 -7.46 -0.71 -2.19
C SER A 130 -8.74 0.09 -2.38
N ILE A 131 -8.75 1.05 -3.29
CA ILE A 131 -9.94 1.85 -3.61
C ILE A 131 -11.00 0.93 -4.24
N TYR A 132 -10.61 0.11 -5.22
CA TYR A 132 -11.49 -0.89 -5.84
C TYR A 132 -12.12 -1.81 -4.79
N ALA A 133 -11.30 -2.41 -3.93
CA ALA A 133 -11.80 -3.26 -2.85
C ALA A 133 -12.77 -2.53 -1.91
N SER A 134 -12.59 -1.22 -1.67
CA SER A 134 -13.49 -0.44 -0.83
C SER A 134 -14.83 -0.10 -1.48
N VAL A 135 -14.85 0.05 -2.81
CA VAL A 135 -16.05 0.41 -3.58
C VAL A 135 -16.91 -0.82 -3.88
N THR A 136 -16.25 -1.98 -4.12
CA THR A 136 -16.94 -3.23 -4.50
C THR A 136 -17.34 -4.11 -3.32
N SER A 137 -16.75 -3.91 -2.13
CA SER A 137 -17.09 -4.69 -0.94
C SER A 137 -18.47 -4.33 -0.39
N SER A 138 -19.32 -5.32 -0.18
CA SER A 138 -20.55 -5.18 0.59
C SER A 138 -20.25 -4.84 2.06
N SER A 139 -21.11 -4.06 2.71
CA SER A 139 -20.97 -3.72 4.13
C SER A 139 -20.82 -5.00 4.99
N GLY A 140 -19.71 -5.13 5.70
CA GLY A 140 -19.44 -6.25 6.60
C GLY A 140 -18.56 -7.38 6.02
N SER A 141 -18.22 -7.39 4.72
CA SER A 141 -17.32 -8.39 4.16
C SER A 141 -15.83 -8.04 4.40
N THR A 142 -14.99 -9.08 4.49
CA THR A 142 -13.54 -8.89 4.53
C THR A 142 -13.06 -8.38 3.18
N GLN A 143 -12.44 -7.20 3.13
CA GLN A 143 -11.86 -6.65 1.91
C GLN A 143 -10.80 -7.62 1.35
N THR A 144 -11.09 -8.24 0.21
CA THR A 144 -10.13 -9.09 -0.51
C THR A 144 -9.48 -8.25 -1.60
N MET A 145 -8.15 -8.22 -1.63
CA MET A 145 -7.40 -7.56 -2.69
C MET A 145 -7.51 -8.37 -3.97
N SER A 146 -8.10 -7.80 -5.02
CA SER A 146 -8.28 -8.44 -6.32
C SER A 146 -7.08 -8.22 -7.21
N LYS A 147 -6.79 -9.17 -8.10
CA LYS A 147 -5.87 -8.94 -9.22
C LYS A 147 -6.49 -7.98 -10.22
N LEU A 148 -5.67 -7.36 -11.06
CA LEU A 148 -6.11 -6.40 -12.07
C LEU A 148 -7.03 -7.06 -13.09
N GLU A 149 -6.66 -8.24 -13.62
CA GLU A 149 -7.42 -8.99 -14.61
C GLU A 149 -8.85 -9.29 -14.11
N LYS A 150 -8.95 -9.64 -12.83
CA LYS A 150 -10.26 -9.88 -12.20
C LYS A 150 -11.09 -8.60 -12.12
N ALA A 151 -10.49 -7.46 -11.78
CA ALA A 151 -11.20 -6.19 -11.71
C ALA A 151 -11.66 -5.72 -13.11
N VAL A 152 -10.84 -5.90 -14.13
CA VAL A 152 -11.16 -5.63 -15.54
C VAL A 152 -12.39 -6.45 -15.97
N SER A 153 -12.36 -7.77 -15.72
CA SER A 153 -13.47 -8.67 -16.02
C SER A 153 -14.74 -8.32 -15.25
N GLU A 154 -14.65 -8.09 -13.93
CA GLU A 154 -15.82 -7.73 -13.09
C GLU A 154 -16.48 -6.40 -13.48
N MET A 155 -15.71 -5.48 -14.06
CA MET A 155 -16.22 -4.19 -14.57
C MET A 155 -16.62 -4.23 -16.04
N ASN A 156 -16.59 -5.39 -16.69
CA ASN A 156 -16.89 -5.58 -18.12
C ASN A 156 -16.08 -4.65 -19.03
N ILE A 157 -14.81 -4.41 -18.70
CA ILE A 157 -13.88 -3.64 -19.54
C ILE A 157 -13.41 -4.57 -20.66
N PRO A 158 -13.46 -4.16 -21.94
CA PRO A 158 -12.96 -4.98 -23.06
C PRO A 158 -11.47 -5.31 -22.91
N GLU A 159 -11.12 -6.59 -23.04
CA GLU A 159 -9.74 -7.08 -23.00
C GLU A 159 -9.17 -7.13 -24.43
N ASP A 160 -8.89 -5.97 -25.01
CA ASP A 160 -8.43 -5.80 -26.39
C ASP A 160 -6.91 -5.80 -26.53
N GLN A 161 -6.18 -5.75 -25.41
CA GLN A 161 -4.73 -5.81 -25.33
C GLN A 161 -4.27 -6.92 -24.39
N PRO A 162 -3.14 -7.56 -24.62
CA PRO A 162 -2.60 -8.57 -23.72
C PRO A 162 -2.18 -7.93 -22.39
N PHE A 163 -2.44 -8.61 -21.27
CA PHE A 163 -1.86 -8.29 -19.97
C PHE A 163 -0.34 -8.59 -19.95
N HIS A 164 0.32 -8.17 -18.87
CA HIS A 164 1.74 -8.38 -18.62
C HIS A 164 2.66 -7.63 -19.59
N THR A 165 2.25 -6.43 -19.96
CA THR A 165 3.14 -5.35 -20.38
C THR A 165 2.79 -4.14 -19.54
N ALA A 166 3.81 -3.47 -19.04
CA ALA A 166 3.58 -2.36 -18.10
C ALA A 166 2.63 -1.28 -18.66
N LEU A 167 2.71 -0.97 -19.97
CA LEU A 167 1.81 0.00 -20.58
C LEU A 167 0.35 -0.48 -20.62
N ASN A 168 0.10 -1.74 -21.00
CA ASN A 168 -1.28 -2.23 -21.07
C ASN A 168 -1.90 -2.36 -19.67
N ASP A 169 -1.12 -2.80 -18.67
CA ASP A 169 -1.60 -2.92 -17.31
C ASP A 169 -1.87 -1.53 -16.70
N ALA A 170 -1.07 -0.51 -17.03
CA ALA A 170 -1.36 0.88 -16.73
C ALA A 170 -2.66 1.40 -17.39
N ARG A 171 -2.90 1.04 -18.68
CA ARG A 171 -4.16 1.37 -19.39
C ARG A 171 -5.36 0.73 -18.74
N TYR A 172 -5.32 -0.58 -18.47
CA TYR A 172 -6.39 -1.28 -17.77
C TYR A 172 -6.65 -0.71 -16.38
N THR A 173 -5.59 -0.40 -15.64
CA THR A 173 -5.70 0.26 -14.32
C THR A 173 -6.38 1.62 -14.43
N ALA A 174 -6.10 2.41 -15.47
CA ALA A 174 -6.78 3.68 -15.72
C ALA A 174 -8.25 3.51 -16.10
N LEU A 175 -8.58 2.48 -16.90
CA LEU A 175 -9.96 2.16 -17.25
C LEU A 175 -10.76 1.71 -16.01
N VAL A 176 -10.19 0.84 -15.17
CA VAL A 176 -10.79 0.46 -13.88
C VAL A 176 -10.99 1.70 -13.01
N MET A 177 -10.00 2.60 -12.91
CA MET A 177 -10.12 3.87 -12.17
C MET A 177 -11.31 4.71 -12.66
N LYS A 178 -11.52 4.78 -13.97
CA LYS A 178 -12.65 5.51 -14.58
C LYS A 178 -14.00 4.85 -14.27
N GLU A 179 -14.09 3.52 -14.45
CA GLU A 179 -15.32 2.76 -14.22
C GLU A 179 -15.72 2.66 -12.73
N MET A 180 -14.79 2.73 -11.81
CA MET A 180 -15.12 2.80 -10.36
C MET A 180 -16.04 3.97 -10.01
N LYS A 181 -16.08 5.03 -10.81
CA LYS A 181 -16.90 6.24 -10.60
C LYS A 181 -16.81 6.77 -9.15
N ALA A 182 -15.64 6.58 -8.54
CA ALA A 182 -15.42 6.95 -7.15
C ALA A 182 -15.51 8.47 -6.98
N ARG A 183 -16.51 8.93 -6.23
CA ARG A 183 -16.65 10.36 -5.92
C ARG A 183 -15.43 10.85 -5.14
N ASN A 184 -14.86 11.97 -5.59
CA ASN A 184 -13.68 12.58 -4.97
C ASN A 184 -12.50 11.61 -4.84
N ILE A 185 -12.19 10.85 -5.88
CA ILE A 185 -11.11 9.85 -5.89
C ILE A 185 -9.76 10.44 -5.41
N ASN A 186 -9.50 11.71 -5.69
CA ASN A 186 -8.32 12.46 -5.25
C ASN A 186 -8.21 12.60 -3.72
N GLN A 187 -9.28 12.34 -2.97
CA GLN A 187 -9.29 12.33 -1.50
C GLN A 187 -9.05 10.92 -0.93
N LEU A 188 -9.03 9.88 -1.78
CA LEU A 188 -8.82 8.48 -1.39
C LEU A 188 -7.34 8.08 -1.46
N TYR A 189 -6.43 9.04 -1.28
CA TYR A 189 -4.99 8.78 -1.35
C TYR A 189 -4.48 7.99 -0.14
N SER A 190 -3.44 7.23 -0.40
CA SER A 190 -2.58 6.58 0.58
C SER A 190 -1.23 7.30 0.66
N PHE A 191 -0.44 7.01 1.68
CA PHE A 191 0.95 7.44 1.73
C PHE A 191 1.87 6.29 1.40
N ASP A 192 2.85 6.57 0.56
CA ASP A 192 3.97 5.67 0.37
C ASP A 192 4.83 5.61 1.63
N LEU A 193 5.21 4.39 2.01
CA LEU A 193 5.95 4.10 3.23
C LEU A 193 7.33 3.47 2.95
N TYR A 194 7.84 3.64 1.76
CA TYR A 194 9.20 3.22 1.40
C TYR A 194 10.25 3.81 2.35
N ILE A 195 10.08 5.07 2.73
CA ILE A 195 10.82 5.68 3.84
C ILE A 195 9.82 6.10 4.93
N THR A 196 9.99 5.54 6.12
CA THR A 196 9.16 5.85 7.29
C THR A 196 9.59 7.19 7.94
N PRO A 197 8.68 7.87 8.66
CA PRO A 197 9.01 9.04 9.46
C PRO A 197 10.15 8.77 10.44
N LYS A 198 11.11 9.68 10.54
CA LYS A 198 12.29 9.54 11.41
C LYS A 198 12.09 10.16 12.79
N ASN A 199 11.29 11.21 12.88
CA ASN A 199 11.04 11.99 14.09
C ASN A 199 9.55 12.36 14.19
N LYS A 200 9.15 13.07 15.27
CA LYS A 200 7.76 13.46 15.53
C LYS A 200 7.18 14.42 14.50
N GLU A 201 8.02 15.25 13.92
CA GLU A 201 7.66 16.29 12.95
C GLU A 201 7.31 15.68 11.59
N GLU A 202 7.91 14.54 11.27
CA GLU A 202 7.64 13.80 10.04
C GLU A 202 6.44 12.84 10.17
N GLU A 203 5.90 12.63 11.37
CA GLU A 203 4.74 11.76 11.58
C GLU A 203 3.53 12.25 10.78
N ILE A 204 2.83 11.34 10.14
CA ILE A 204 1.76 11.65 9.21
C ILE A 204 0.41 11.45 9.89
N GLU A 205 -0.44 12.47 9.88
CA GLU A 205 -1.83 12.40 10.32
C GLU A 205 -2.75 12.80 9.16
N VAL A 206 -3.73 11.96 8.85
CA VAL A 206 -4.68 12.21 7.76
C VAL A 206 -6.11 11.98 8.23
N TYR A 207 -6.96 12.94 7.91
CA TYR A 207 -8.41 12.84 8.09
C TYR A 207 -9.08 12.66 6.75
N HIS A 208 -9.53 11.45 6.47
CA HIS A 208 -10.40 11.15 5.34
C HIS A 208 -11.86 11.33 5.71
N ASN A 209 -12.76 11.32 4.73
CA ASN A 209 -14.21 11.50 4.98
C ASN A 209 -14.79 10.48 5.97
N ASN A 210 -14.24 9.26 6.01
CA ASN A 210 -14.77 8.15 6.80
C ASN A 210 -13.74 7.49 7.74
N GLN A 211 -12.51 8.00 7.80
CA GLN A 211 -11.46 7.45 8.66
C GLN A 211 -10.39 8.46 9.00
N TYR A 212 -9.67 8.19 10.08
CA TYR A 212 -8.43 8.84 10.46
C TYR A 212 -7.29 7.84 10.32
N GLU A 213 -6.18 8.28 9.78
CA GLU A 213 -4.94 7.51 9.70
C GLU A 213 -3.79 8.26 10.36
N TYR A 214 -2.92 7.50 11.01
CA TYR A 214 -1.71 8.01 11.61
C TYR A 214 -0.56 7.04 11.37
N ILE A 215 0.57 7.59 10.94
CA ILE A 215 1.82 6.86 10.70
C ILE A 215 2.88 7.49 11.59
N SER A 216 3.42 6.70 12.48
CA SER A 216 4.40 7.16 13.46
C SER A 216 5.83 7.09 12.93
N ARG A 217 6.73 7.78 13.63
CA ARG A 217 8.16 7.47 13.58
C ARG A 217 8.45 6.04 14.05
N ALA A 218 9.68 5.59 13.86
CA ALA A 218 10.12 4.27 14.33
C ALA A 218 10.33 4.23 15.85
N PHE A 219 9.95 3.12 16.48
CA PHE A 219 10.17 2.79 17.88
C PHE A 219 11.09 1.57 18.01
N LYS A 220 11.95 1.54 19.01
CA LYS A 220 12.87 0.40 19.27
C LYS A 220 12.13 -0.91 19.55
N ASN A 221 10.96 -0.84 20.18
CA ASN A 221 10.13 -2.01 20.48
C ASN A 221 8.66 -1.63 20.59
N LYS A 222 7.79 -2.65 20.59
CA LYS A 222 6.33 -2.47 20.64
C LYS A 222 5.83 -1.83 21.94
N HIS A 223 6.52 -2.05 23.04
CA HIS A 223 6.13 -1.48 24.34
C HIS A 223 6.26 0.05 24.30
N MET A 224 7.42 0.56 23.88
CA MET A 224 7.64 2.00 23.73
C MET A 224 6.61 2.66 22.79
N ALA A 225 6.18 1.95 21.74
CA ALA A 225 5.15 2.47 20.86
C ALA A 225 3.78 2.54 21.56
N MET A 226 3.42 1.52 22.35
CA MET A 226 2.14 1.51 23.08
C MET A 226 2.10 2.46 24.26
N ASP A 227 3.25 2.90 24.77
CA ASP A 227 3.36 3.92 25.83
C ASP A 227 3.26 5.35 25.25
N ASP A 228 3.45 5.52 23.95
CA ASP A 228 3.33 6.82 23.29
C ASP A 228 1.85 7.24 23.22
N GLU A 229 1.54 8.41 23.82
CA GLU A 229 0.16 8.92 23.87
C GLU A 229 -0.43 9.12 22.48
N LYS A 230 0.35 9.59 21.50
CA LYS A 230 -0.14 9.84 20.15
C LYS A 230 -0.49 8.54 19.43
N VAL A 231 0.19 7.43 19.76
CA VAL A 231 -0.12 6.10 19.23
C VAL A 231 -1.43 5.58 19.84
N THR A 232 -1.58 5.66 21.16
CA THR A 232 -2.73 5.03 21.86
C THR A 232 -3.96 5.93 21.95
N GLN A 233 -3.82 7.25 21.81
CA GLN A 233 -4.93 8.18 21.82
C GLN A 233 -5.88 7.95 20.64
N ILE A 234 -7.19 7.89 20.92
CA ILE A 234 -8.23 7.85 19.89
C ILE A 234 -8.77 9.27 19.72
N LYS A 235 -8.81 9.72 18.45
CA LYS A 235 -9.46 10.98 18.05
C LYS A 235 -10.65 10.68 17.16
N CYS A 236 -11.71 11.44 17.30
CA CYS A 236 -12.84 11.36 16.38
C CYS A 236 -12.45 11.93 15.02
N TYR A 237 -12.62 11.17 13.94
CA TYR A 237 -12.25 11.65 12.60
C TYR A 237 -13.11 12.81 12.09
N LYS A 238 -14.34 13.02 12.67
CA LYS A 238 -15.24 14.11 12.30
C LYS A 238 -14.97 15.42 13.04
N CYS A 239 -14.70 15.37 14.34
CA CYS A 239 -14.53 16.56 15.17
C CYS A 239 -13.14 16.70 15.81
N SER A 240 -12.22 15.80 15.50
CA SER A 240 -10.82 15.76 16.00
C SER A 240 -10.67 15.73 17.54
N LYS A 241 -11.78 15.67 18.28
CA LYS A 241 -11.76 15.60 19.73
C LYS A 241 -11.26 14.25 20.23
N LYS A 242 -10.53 14.25 21.35
CA LYS A 242 -10.14 13.03 22.07
C LYS A 242 -11.40 12.25 22.49
N VAL A 243 -11.37 10.94 22.31
CA VAL A 243 -12.50 10.06 22.56
C VAL A 243 -12.16 9.11 23.69
N LYS A 244 -13.14 8.86 24.57
CA LYS A 244 -13.00 7.85 25.63
C LYS A 244 -13.07 6.45 25.03
N THR A 245 -12.18 5.55 25.49
CA THR A 245 -12.25 4.13 25.15
C THR A 245 -13.50 3.49 25.75
N TYR A 246 -14.19 2.71 24.92
CA TYR A 246 -15.30 1.84 25.33
C TYR A 246 -14.82 0.40 25.50
N ILE A 247 -13.93 -0.05 24.63
CA ILE A 247 -13.13 -1.28 24.78
C ILE A 247 -11.67 -0.84 24.67
N ASP A 248 -10.88 -1.09 25.72
CA ASP A 248 -9.47 -0.72 25.74
C ASP A 248 -8.64 -1.48 24.71
N TRP A 249 -7.48 -0.93 24.39
CA TRP A 249 -6.54 -1.56 23.46
C TRP A 249 -6.19 -2.98 23.89
N PHE A 250 -6.43 -3.94 23.03
CA PHE A 250 -6.03 -5.33 23.24
C PHE A 250 -5.29 -5.87 22.02
N ALA A 251 -4.33 -6.75 22.25
CA ALA A 251 -3.58 -7.40 21.20
C ALA A 251 -4.48 -8.40 20.46
N ASN A 252 -4.80 -8.07 19.22
CA ASN A 252 -5.60 -8.87 18.31
C ASN A 252 -4.77 -9.95 17.56
N SER A 253 -3.48 -9.65 17.36
CA SER A 253 -2.46 -10.55 16.83
C SER A 253 -1.08 -10.13 17.36
N PRO A 254 -0.01 -10.90 17.11
CA PRO A 254 1.35 -10.49 17.50
C PRO A 254 1.79 -9.13 16.94
N SER A 255 1.18 -8.68 15.84
CA SER A 255 1.53 -7.43 15.14
C SER A 255 0.39 -6.42 15.09
N SER A 256 -0.72 -6.63 15.81
CA SER A 256 -1.81 -5.66 15.79
C SER A 256 -2.60 -5.58 17.10
N TYR A 257 -3.12 -4.37 17.38
CA TYR A 257 -4.02 -4.09 18.48
C TYR A 257 -5.32 -3.52 17.96
N MET A 258 -6.40 -3.72 18.72
CA MET A 258 -7.72 -3.16 18.45
C MET A 258 -8.29 -2.52 19.71
N CYS A 259 -9.17 -1.54 19.50
CA CYS A 259 -9.96 -0.91 20.56
C CYS A 259 -11.29 -0.41 19.99
N VAL A 260 -12.22 -0.04 20.86
CA VAL A 260 -13.42 0.71 20.49
C VAL A 260 -13.46 2.00 21.30
N GLY A 261 -13.63 3.13 20.63
CA GLY A 261 -13.86 4.44 21.25
C GLY A 261 -15.27 4.93 20.99
N LYS A 262 -15.77 5.81 21.85
CA LYS A 262 -17.09 6.43 21.73
C LYS A 262 -16.97 7.95 21.76
N CYS A 263 -17.32 8.60 20.64
CA CYS A 263 -17.61 10.03 20.63
C CYS A 263 -19.07 10.25 20.98
N TRP A 264 -19.36 11.17 21.88
CA TRP A 264 -20.72 11.45 22.29
C TRP A 264 -21.58 12.02 21.14
N MET A 265 -20.98 12.75 20.19
CA MET A 265 -21.67 13.32 19.03
C MET A 265 -21.72 12.41 17.81
N HIS A 266 -20.66 11.61 17.57
CA HIS A 266 -20.46 10.93 16.29
C HIS A 266 -20.45 9.39 16.42
N GLY A 267 -20.81 8.86 17.60
CA GLY A 267 -20.99 7.43 17.80
C GLY A 267 -19.68 6.67 18.06
N TYR A 268 -19.65 5.41 17.66
CA TYR A 268 -18.55 4.50 17.98
C TYR A 268 -17.53 4.40 16.83
N PHE A 269 -16.28 4.14 17.22
CA PHE A 269 -15.16 3.96 16.32
C PHE A 269 -14.34 2.74 16.68
N CYS A 270 -13.94 1.97 15.68
CA CYS A 270 -12.91 0.96 15.82
C CYS A 270 -11.54 1.60 15.57
N GLY A 271 -10.67 1.53 16.56
CA GLY A 271 -9.25 1.83 16.43
C GLY A 271 -8.47 0.56 16.16
N LYS A 272 -7.58 0.58 15.18
CA LYS A 272 -6.66 -0.51 14.86
C LYS A 272 -5.24 0.02 14.74
N ILE A 273 -4.31 -0.59 15.46
CA ILE A 273 -2.87 -0.36 15.36
C ILE A 273 -2.25 -1.58 14.70
N LYS A 274 -1.44 -1.35 13.67
CA LYS A 274 -0.56 -2.36 13.06
C LYS A 274 0.88 -1.97 13.29
N PHE A 275 1.68 -2.91 13.80
CA PHE A 275 3.12 -2.79 13.87
C PHE A 275 3.72 -3.26 12.55
N LYS A 276 4.48 -2.41 11.94
CA LYS A 276 5.22 -2.68 10.71
C LYS A 276 6.72 -2.63 11.01
N SER A 277 7.45 -3.58 10.48
CA SER A 277 8.92 -3.56 10.59
C SER A 277 9.48 -2.35 9.84
N SER A 278 10.43 -1.70 10.45
CA SER A 278 11.28 -0.66 9.86
C SER A 278 12.70 -1.16 9.82
N ASN A 279 13.59 -0.45 9.14
CA ASN A 279 15.01 -0.76 9.15
C ASN A 279 15.56 -0.83 10.60
N ASN A 280 16.62 -1.60 10.84
CA ASN A 280 17.30 -1.73 12.13
C ASN A 280 16.47 -2.34 13.27
N ASN A 281 15.68 -3.40 13.01
CA ASN A 281 14.89 -4.10 14.04
C ASN A 281 13.95 -3.18 14.84
N SER A 282 13.52 -2.09 14.26
CA SER A 282 12.56 -1.15 14.84
C SER A 282 11.17 -1.34 14.23
N TYR A 283 10.17 -0.68 14.82
CA TYR A 283 8.77 -0.76 14.37
C TYR A 283 8.20 0.64 14.20
N TYR A 284 7.48 0.89 13.12
CA TYR A 284 6.58 2.03 13.02
C TYR A 284 5.13 1.57 13.14
N ILE A 285 4.26 2.52 13.46
CA ILE A 285 2.85 2.27 13.70
C ILE A 285 2.04 2.82 12.53
N GLN A 286 1.16 1.98 12.00
CA GLN A 286 0.06 2.42 11.18
C GLN A 286 -1.23 2.28 12.00
N LYS A 287 -1.80 3.39 12.42
CA LYS A 287 -3.07 3.45 13.16
C LYS A 287 -4.18 3.92 12.24
N THR A 288 -5.30 3.22 12.27
CA THR A 288 -6.54 3.62 11.60
C THR A 288 -7.68 3.72 12.60
N ILE A 289 -8.55 4.72 12.42
CA ILE A 289 -9.78 4.87 13.21
C ILE A 289 -10.92 5.00 12.22
N LYS A 290 -11.89 4.07 12.28
CA LYS A 290 -13.05 4.00 11.38
C LYS A 290 -14.34 3.95 12.19
N PRO A 291 -15.48 4.47 11.65
CA PRO A 291 -16.76 4.27 12.29
C PRO A 291 -17.09 2.78 12.38
N ILE A 292 -17.82 2.42 13.41
CA ILE A 292 -18.31 1.05 13.64
C ILE A 292 -19.75 1.11 14.14
N ASP A 293 -20.57 0.18 13.70
CA ASP A 293 -21.95 -0.02 14.16
C ASP A 293 -22.03 -0.93 15.40
N LYS A 294 -23.23 -1.16 15.88
CA LYS A 294 -23.46 -2.00 17.07
C LYS A 294 -23.05 -3.45 16.83
N GLU A 295 -23.32 -3.99 15.65
CA GLU A 295 -22.95 -5.38 15.31
C GLU A 295 -21.43 -5.55 15.30
N GLY A 296 -20.71 -4.63 14.69
CA GLY A 296 -19.26 -4.62 14.70
C GLY A 296 -18.65 -4.50 16.10
N ILE A 297 -19.33 -3.78 17.03
CA ILE A 297 -18.89 -3.72 18.44
C ILE A 297 -18.98 -5.10 19.09
N GLU A 298 -20.09 -5.81 18.89
CA GLU A 298 -20.28 -7.16 19.47
C GLU A 298 -19.24 -8.14 18.88
N VAL A 299 -18.94 -8.05 17.58
CA VAL A 299 -17.86 -8.84 16.97
C VAL A 299 -16.50 -8.58 17.64
N ILE A 300 -16.20 -7.32 17.93
CA ILE A 300 -14.92 -6.96 18.60
C ILE A 300 -14.90 -7.45 20.05
N LYS A 301 -16.02 -7.39 20.79
CA LYS A 301 -16.13 -7.94 22.15
C LYS A 301 -15.89 -9.44 22.14
N GLN A 302 -16.60 -10.19 21.30
CA GLN A 302 -16.44 -11.64 21.21
C GLN A 302 -14.98 -11.99 20.90
N LYS A 303 -14.37 -11.29 19.97
CA LYS A 303 -12.95 -11.50 19.62
C LYS A 303 -12.01 -11.22 20.79
N GLN A 304 -12.29 -10.22 21.63
CA GLN A 304 -11.51 -9.95 22.84
C GLN A 304 -11.65 -11.08 23.85
N GLU A 305 -12.85 -11.62 24.03
CA GLU A 305 -13.14 -12.74 24.93
C GLU A 305 -12.43 -14.01 24.47
N ASP A 306 -12.57 -14.41 23.21
CA ASP A 306 -11.88 -15.56 22.61
C ASP A 306 -10.36 -15.52 22.83
N ILE A 307 -9.77 -14.33 22.69
CA ILE A 307 -8.32 -14.14 22.89
C ILE A 307 -7.97 -14.26 24.38
N ARG A 308 -8.83 -13.79 25.28
CA ARG A 308 -8.62 -13.94 26.73
C ARG A 308 -8.69 -15.41 27.15
N GLU A 309 -9.65 -16.16 26.63
CA GLU A 309 -9.81 -17.59 26.91
C GLU A 309 -8.61 -18.40 26.40
N LYS A 310 -8.21 -18.23 25.12
CA LYS A 310 -7.03 -18.87 24.56
C LYS A 310 -5.74 -18.59 25.35
N ARG A 311 -5.62 -17.39 25.95
CA ARG A 311 -4.47 -17.04 26.80
C ARG A 311 -4.54 -17.71 28.17
N LYS A 312 -5.74 -17.89 28.73
CA LYS A 312 -5.95 -18.64 30.00
C LYS A 312 -5.58 -20.11 29.78
N GLU A 313 -6.11 -20.75 28.76
CA GLU A 313 -5.82 -22.16 28.41
C GLU A 313 -4.31 -22.40 28.26
N LYS A 314 -3.62 -21.54 27.48
CA LYS A 314 -2.15 -21.64 27.31
C LYS A 314 -1.37 -21.49 28.62
N ARG A 315 -1.86 -20.69 29.58
CA ARG A 315 -1.23 -20.56 30.91
C ARG A 315 -1.46 -21.82 31.73
N HIS A 316 -2.67 -22.39 31.72
CA HIS A 316 -2.99 -23.64 32.40
C HIS A 316 -2.18 -24.82 31.86
N MET A 317 -2.07 -24.96 30.54
CA MET A 317 -1.23 -25.99 29.92
C MET A 317 0.24 -25.89 30.34
N LYS A 318 0.78 -24.68 30.44
CA LYS A 318 2.17 -24.45 30.87
C LYS A 318 2.38 -24.73 32.36
N SER A 319 1.38 -24.48 33.24
CA SER A 319 1.47 -24.76 34.66
C SER A 319 1.25 -26.24 34.97
N SER A 320 0.64 -27.02 34.10
CA SER A 320 0.43 -28.49 34.22
C SER A 320 1.59 -29.30 33.67
N SER A 321 2.59 -28.65 33.07
CA SER A 321 3.77 -29.31 32.47
C SER A 321 5.03 -29.20 33.35
N TYR A 322 4.86 -28.72 34.58
CA TYR A 322 5.86 -28.69 35.66
C TYR A 322 5.32 -29.47 36.88
#